data_5a9c83d746b01090326896dad15e8d55
#
_entry.id   5a9c83d746b01090326896dad15e8d55
#
_cell.length_a   1.000
_cell.length_b   1.000
_cell.length_c   1.000
_cell.angle_alpha   90.00
_cell.angle_beta   90.00
_cell.angle_gamma   90.00
#
_symmetry.space_group_name_H-M   'P 1'
#
loop_
_entity.id
_entity.type
_entity.pdbx_description
1 polymer ?
#
loop_
_entity_poly.entity_id
_entity_poly.type
_entity_poly.pdbx_seq_one_letter_code
_entity_poly.pdbx_strand_id
1 'polypeptide(L)'
;MKGLSSPKIEGKLSLRASVTGEIVMDGVEVSDEALLPNVEGLKGPFGCLNRARYGISWGVIGAAEFCWHAALQYGLDRKQFGKPLAQTQLFQKKLADMQTEITLGLTACLRVGRLMDEGRAAPEMISLIKRNNCGKALDIARQSRDMHGGNGISQDFHVFRHLVNLETVNTYEGTHDVHALIPVSYTHLTLPTSSR
;
A
#
# COMPACT_ATOMS: atom_id res chain seq x y z
N MET A 1 15.30 -28.77 8.48
CA MET A 1 16.73 -28.61 8.11
C MET A 1 17.48 -28.23 9.38
N LYS A 2 18.65 -28.82 9.65
CA LYS A 2 19.44 -28.49 10.85
C LYS A 2 19.93 -27.05 10.75
N GLY A 3 19.81 -26.28 11.82
CA GLY A 3 20.21 -24.86 11.87
C GLY A 3 19.19 -23.88 11.28
N LEU A 4 18.06 -24.34 10.71
CA LEU A 4 17.00 -23.48 10.19
C LEU A 4 15.84 -23.42 11.16
N SER A 5 15.41 -22.20 11.52
CA SER A 5 14.17 -21.97 12.25
C SER A 5 13.45 -20.71 11.73
N SER A 6 12.16 -20.64 11.96
CA SER A 6 11.34 -19.51 11.51
C SER A 6 10.35 -19.08 12.61
N PRO A 7 10.84 -18.45 13.68
CA PRO A 7 9.99 -17.98 14.76
C PRO A 7 9.02 -16.90 14.24
N LYS A 8 7.77 -16.99 14.70
CA LYS A 8 6.72 -16.02 14.35
C LYS A 8 6.96 -14.71 15.10
N ILE A 9 6.78 -13.60 14.42
CA ILE A 9 6.73 -12.28 15.04
C ILE A 9 5.36 -12.08 15.69
N GLU A 10 5.36 -11.92 16.99
CA GLU A 10 4.14 -11.65 17.77
C GLU A 10 3.92 -10.15 17.97
N GLY A 11 2.69 -9.78 18.32
CA GLY A 11 2.36 -8.40 18.68
C GLY A 11 2.17 -7.42 17.52
N LYS A 12 2.07 -7.87 16.27
CA LYS A 12 1.73 -6.98 15.15
C LYS A 12 0.35 -6.37 15.35
N LEU A 13 0.24 -5.06 15.14
CA LEU A 13 -1.03 -4.32 15.21
C LEU A 13 -1.74 -4.24 13.85
N SER A 14 -1.05 -4.56 12.77
CA SER A 14 -1.49 -4.44 11.38
C SER A 14 -1.32 -5.75 10.64
N LEU A 15 -2.14 -6.02 9.63
CA LEU A 15 -2.13 -7.25 8.84
C LEU A 15 -2.06 -8.52 9.71
N ARG A 16 -2.88 -8.56 10.76
CA ARG A 16 -2.83 -9.61 11.80
C ARG A 16 -3.17 -11.00 11.27
N ALA A 17 -3.95 -11.08 10.19
CA ALA A 17 -4.26 -12.34 9.51
C ALA A 17 -3.09 -12.86 8.64
N SER A 18 -2.10 -12.01 8.34
CA SER A 18 -0.89 -12.39 7.61
C SER A 18 0.21 -12.74 8.59
N VAL A 19 0.57 -14.01 8.69
CA VAL A 19 1.65 -14.47 9.56
C VAL A 19 2.98 -13.97 9.01
N THR A 20 3.77 -13.33 9.87
CA THR A 20 5.11 -12.83 9.58
C THR A 20 6.08 -13.49 10.55
N GLY A 21 7.26 -13.87 10.10
CA GLY A 21 8.29 -14.50 10.93
C GLY A 21 9.69 -14.05 10.53
N GLU A 22 10.65 -14.50 11.30
CA GLU A 22 12.07 -14.41 10.99
C GLU A 22 12.52 -15.67 10.27
N ILE A 23 13.61 -15.59 9.54
CA ILE A 23 14.34 -16.75 9.03
C ILE A 23 15.72 -16.73 9.72
N VAL A 24 15.93 -17.67 10.62
CA VAL A 24 17.20 -17.82 11.34
C VAL A 24 17.96 -18.99 10.73
N MET A 25 19.17 -18.71 10.26
CA MET A 25 20.06 -19.69 9.63
C MET A 25 21.38 -19.73 10.41
N ASP A 26 21.64 -20.85 11.05
CA ASP A 26 22.87 -21.08 11.83
C ASP A 26 23.59 -22.31 11.24
N GLY A 27 24.61 -22.05 10.44
CA GLY A 27 25.39 -23.08 9.77
C GLY A 27 24.54 -24.00 8.87
N VAL A 28 23.52 -23.45 8.20
CA VAL A 28 22.67 -24.22 7.28
C VAL A 28 23.44 -24.55 6.02
N GLU A 29 23.62 -25.84 5.75
CA GLU A 29 24.24 -26.35 4.54
C GLU A 29 23.16 -26.74 3.52
N VAL A 30 23.32 -26.32 2.27
CA VAL A 30 22.47 -26.67 1.15
C VAL A 30 23.33 -27.16 -0.02
N SER A 31 22.75 -28.02 -0.87
CA SER A 31 23.41 -28.45 -2.10
C SER A 31 23.30 -27.36 -3.20
N ASP A 32 24.15 -27.45 -4.21
CA ASP A 32 24.12 -26.54 -5.36
C ASP A 32 22.76 -26.56 -6.10
N GLU A 33 22.00 -27.64 -5.98
CA GLU A 33 20.64 -27.74 -6.52
C GLU A 33 19.65 -26.74 -5.90
N ALA A 34 19.96 -26.20 -4.71
CA ALA A 34 19.15 -25.17 -4.06
C ALA A 34 19.36 -23.77 -4.68
N LEU A 35 20.36 -23.60 -5.54
CA LEU A 35 20.61 -22.35 -6.25
C LEU A 35 19.50 -22.11 -7.28
N LEU A 36 18.88 -20.95 -7.26
CA LEU A 36 17.87 -20.60 -8.26
C LEU A 36 18.51 -20.53 -9.66
N PRO A 37 17.97 -21.27 -10.66
CA PRO A 37 18.52 -21.26 -12.01
C PRO A 37 18.26 -19.92 -12.70
N ASN A 38 19.19 -19.53 -13.59
CA ASN A 38 19.04 -18.36 -14.46
C ASN A 38 18.88 -17.02 -13.73
N VAL A 39 19.31 -16.95 -12.48
CA VAL A 39 19.23 -15.75 -11.64
C VAL A 39 20.62 -15.44 -11.07
N GLU A 40 21.06 -14.20 -11.24
CA GLU A 40 22.30 -13.72 -10.66
C GLU A 40 22.06 -12.40 -9.92
N GLY A 41 22.56 -12.31 -8.70
CA GLY A 41 22.47 -11.13 -7.84
C GLY A 41 21.02 -10.72 -7.54
N LEU A 42 20.75 -9.42 -7.55
CA LEU A 42 19.44 -8.85 -7.14
C LEU A 42 18.36 -8.89 -8.23
N LYS A 43 18.67 -9.31 -9.47
CA LYS A 43 17.69 -9.31 -10.57
C LYS A 43 16.47 -10.20 -10.28
N GLY A 44 16.68 -11.36 -9.66
CA GLY A 44 15.61 -12.27 -9.28
C GLY A 44 14.64 -11.63 -8.27
N PRO A 45 15.12 -11.21 -7.08
CA PRO A 45 14.30 -10.55 -6.08
C PRO A 45 13.56 -9.31 -6.61
N PHE A 46 14.23 -8.44 -7.37
CA PHE A 46 13.57 -7.25 -7.94
C PHE A 46 12.52 -7.57 -9.00
N GLY A 47 12.68 -8.65 -9.76
CA GLY A 47 11.65 -9.13 -10.67
C GLY A 47 10.34 -9.50 -9.93
N CYS A 48 10.47 -10.22 -8.82
CA CYS A 48 9.33 -10.56 -7.95
C CYS A 48 8.72 -9.31 -7.30
N LEU A 49 9.56 -8.43 -6.73
CA LEU A 49 9.12 -7.21 -6.06
C LEU A 49 8.36 -6.27 -7.00
N ASN A 50 8.78 -6.12 -8.25
CA ASN A 50 8.07 -5.26 -9.20
C ASN A 50 6.65 -5.75 -9.47
N ARG A 51 6.45 -7.07 -9.61
CA ARG A 51 5.11 -7.65 -9.77
C ARG A 51 4.26 -7.48 -8.51
N ALA A 52 4.83 -7.72 -7.33
CA ALA A 52 4.17 -7.55 -6.06
C ALA A 52 3.75 -6.08 -5.83
N ARG A 53 4.64 -5.12 -6.08
CA ARG A 53 4.37 -3.68 -5.98
C ARG A 53 3.25 -3.21 -6.90
N TYR A 54 3.19 -3.77 -8.11
CA TYR A 54 2.06 -3.52 -9.02
C TYR A 54 0.74 -4.04 -8.43
N GLY A 55 0.72 -5.28 -7.93
CA GLY A 55 -0.45 -5.85 -7.26
C GLY A 55 -0.89 -5.06 -6.01
N ILE A 56 0.07 -4.60 -5.20
CA ILE A 56 -0.19 -3.73 -4.05
C ILE A 56 -0.90 -2.44 -4.48
N SER A 57 -0.46 -1.84 -5.59
CA SER A 57 -1.03 -0.60 -6.11
C SER A 57 -2.53 -0.72 -6.44
N TRP A 58 -3.00 -1.90 -6.84
CA TRP A 58 -4.42 -2.22 -7.01
C TRP A 58 -5.13 -2.49 -5.69
N GLY A 59 -4.54 -3.33 -4.84
CA GLY A 59 -5.15 -3.76 -3.59
C GLY A 59 -5.49 -2.62 -2.65
N VAL A 60 -4.65 -1.60 -2.57
CA VAL A 60 -4.90 -0.43 -1.70
C VAL A 60 -6.05 0.44 -2.19
N ILE A 61 -6.30 0.48 -3.51
CA ILE A 61 -7.46 1.19 -4.05
C ILE A 61 -8.76 0.51 -3.61
N GLY A 62 -8.80 -0.83 -3.60
CA GLY A 62 -9.96 -1.55 -3.05
C GLY A 62 -10.23 -1.25 -1.57
N ALA A 63 -9.19 -1.09 -0.77
CA ALA A 63 -9.33 -0.64 0.62
C ALA A 63 -9.84 0.82 0.71
N ALA A 64 -9.37 1.69 -0.18
CA ALA A 64 -9.84 3.08 -0.26
C ALA A 64 -11.32 3.16 -0.68
N GLU A 65 -11.73 2.37 -1.67
CA GLU A 65 -13.13 2.25 -2.10
C GLU A 65 -14.04 1.80 -0.96
N PHE A 66 -13.61 0.77 -0.21
CA PHE A 66 -14.35 0.36 0.98
C PHE A 66 -14.52 1.50 1.97
N CYS A 67 -13.44 2.21 2.30
CA CYS A 67 -13.47 3.34 3.24
C CYS A 67 -14.37 4.48 2.74
N TRP A 68 -14.37 4.75 1.45
CA TRP A 68 -15.24 5.74 0.82
C TRP A 68 -16.71 5.35 0.94
N HIS A 69 -17.05 4.10 0.58
CA HIS A 69 -18.43 3.59 0.68
C HIS A 69 -18.93 3.58 2.12
N ALA A 70 -18.08 3.15 3.08
CA ALA A 70 -18.43 3.15 4.49
C ALA A 70 -18.73 4.57 5.00
N ALA A 71 -17.90 5.56 4.61
CA ALA A 71 -18.14 6.95 4.97
C ALA A 71 -19.42 7.51 4.34
N LEU A 72 -19.67 7.21 3.07
CA LEU A 72 -20.90 7.62 2.37
C LEU A 72 -22.13 7.08 3.10
N GLN A 73 -22.18 5.76 3.34
CA GLN A 73 -23.34 5.14 4.01
C GLN A 73 -23.54 5.69 5.41
N TYR A 74 -22.46 5.80 6.19
CA TYR A 74 -22.51 6.39 7.52
C TYR A 74 -23.06 7.83 7.48
N GLY A 75 -22.63 8.64 6.52
CA GLY A 75 -23.09 10.01 6.35
C GLY A 75 -24.55 10.15 5.96
N LEU A 76 -25.10 9.16 5.23
CA LEU A 76 -26.52 9.10 4.89
C LEU A 76 -27.38 8.73 6.10
N ASP A 77 -26.90 7.81 6.95
CA ASP A 77 -27.66 7.27 8.07
C ASP A 77 -27.55 8.15 9.32
N ARG A 78 -26.37 8.71 9.61
CA ARG A 78 -26.10 9.50 10.81
C ARG A 78 -26.65 10.91 10.69
N LYS A 79 -27.54 11.27 11.60
CA LYS A 79 -28.14 12.62 11.68
C LYS A 79 -27.51 13.43 12.81
N GLN A 80 -27.14 14.67 12.53
CA GLN A 80 -26.75 15.71 13.47
C GLN A 80 -27.27 17.06 12.96
N PHE A 81 -27.56 17.99 13.87
CA PHE A 81 -28.10 19.31 13.50
C PHE A 81 -29.39 19.21 12.67
N GLY A 82 -30.24 18.22 12.96
CA GLY A 82 -31.53 18.00 12.30
C GLY A 82 -31.46 17.39 10.88
N LYS A 83 -30.30 16.98 10.37
CA LYS A 83 -30.13 16.45 9.03
C LYS A 83 -29.02 15.38 8.94
N PRO A 84 -29.02 14.52 7.89
CA PRO A 84 -27.90 13.62 7.63
C PRO A 84 -26.56 14.36 7.47
N LEU A 85 -25.45 13.76 7.94
CA LEU A 85 -24.12 14.35 7.79
C LEU A 85 -23.76 14.57 6.33
N ALA A 86 -24.19 13.68 5.42
CA ALA A 86 -23.98 13.78 3.99
C ALA A 86 -24.59 15.04 3.34
N GLN A 87 -25.47 15.75 4.05
CA GLN A 87 -26.02 17.04 3.61
C GLN A 87 -25.15 18.25 4.00
N THR A 88 -24.00 18.02 4.63
CA THR A 88 -23.06 19.10 4.99
C THR A 88 -21.97 19.22 3.93
N GLN A 89 -21.62 20.47 3.57
CA GLN A 89 -20.66 20.74 2.50
C GLN A 89 -19.26 20.16 2.77
N LEU A 90 -18.77 20.20 4.02
CA LEU A 90 -17.47 19.63 4.37
C LEU A 90 -17.45 18.11 4.21
N PHE A 91 -18.56 17.43 4.50
CA PHE A 91 -18.69 15.99 4.30
C PHE A 91 -18.68 15.64 2.82
N GLN A 92 -19.47 16.38 2.02
CA GLN A 92 -19.55 16.22 0.57
C GLN A 92 -18.21 16.47 -0.11
N LYS A 93 -17.48 17.53 0.33
CA LYS A 93 -16.15 17.82 -0.19
C LYS A 93 -15.19 16.66 0.06
N LYS A 94 -15.14 16.11 1.27
CA LYS A 94 -14.30 14.95 1.59
C LYS A 94 -14.61 13.76 0.70
N LEU A 95 -15.89 13.45 0.46
CA LEU A 95 -16.28 12.36 -0.44
C LEU A 95 -15.82 12.61 -1.88
N ALA A 96 -15.95 13.82 -2.38
CA ALA A 96 -15.50 14.17 -3.73
C ALA A 96 -13.98 14.07 -3.88
N ASP A 97 -13.22 14.57 -2.90
CA ASP A 97 -11.75 14.48 -2.91
C ASP A 97 -11.30 13.01 -2.90
N MET A 98 -11.87 12.18 -2.01
CA MET A 98 -11.55 10.75 -1.95
C MET A 98 -11.88 10.02 -3.26
N GLN A 99 -13.05 10.28 -3.85
CA GLN A 99 -13.46 9.68 -5.12
C GLN A 99 -12.52 10.07 -6.27
N THR A 100 -12.06 11.32 -6.29
CA THR A 100 -11.09 11.81 -7.27
C THR A 100 -9.79 11.02 -7.20
N GLU A 101 -9.21 10.86 -6.02
CA GLU A 101 -7.96 10.13 -5.82
C GLU A 101 -8.09 8.64 -6.16
N ILE A 102 -9.21 8.01 -5.82
CA ILE A 102 -9.53 6.62 -6.21
C ILE A 102 -9.53 6.49 -7.73
N THR A 103 -10.23 7.38 -8.42
CA THR A 103 -10.36 7.34 -9.89
C THR A 103 -9.01 7.53 -10.59
N LEU A 104 -8.20 8.49 -10.11
CA LEU A 104 -6.86 8.72 -10.64
C LEU A 104 -5.94 7.52 -10.38
N GLY A 105 -6.00 6.94 -9.19
CA GLY A 105 -5.22 5.75 -8.82
C GLY A 105 -5.56 4.54 -9.69
N LEU A 106 -6.85 4.26 -9.92
CA LEU A 106 -7.33 3.19 -10.82
C LEU A 106 -6.84 3.40 -12.24
N THR A 107 -6.97 4.63 -12.76
CA THR A 107 -6.55 4.98 -14.13
C THR A 107 -5.04 4.78 -14.30
N ALA A 108 -4.23 5.20 -13.32
CA ALA A 108 -2.79 5.02 -13.34
C ALA A 108 -2.39 3.54 -13.32
N CYS A 109 -3.03 2.73 -12.46
CA CYS A 109 -2.82 1.28 -12.40
C CYS A 109 -3.14 0.62 -13.74
N LEU A 110 -4.29 0.93 -14.33
CA LEU A 110 -4.70 0.39 -15.63
C LEU A 110 -3.69 0.75 -16.72
N ARG A 111 -3.21 2.01 -16.75
CA ARG A 111 -2.21 2.45 -17.73
C ARG A 111 -0.89 1.69 -17.58
N VAL A 112 -0.38 1.55 -16.35
CA VAL A 112 0.86 0.80 -16.09
C VAL A 112 0.68 -0.68 -16.43
N GLY A 113 -0.47 -1.30 -16.14
CA GLY A 113 -0.76 -2.68 -16.50
C GLY A 113 -0.68 -2.92 -18.01
N ARG A 114 -1.29 -2.04 -18.80
CA ARG A 114 -1.20 -2.12 -20.27
C ARG A 114 0.24 -1.98 -20.78
N LEU A 115 1.03 -1.10 -20.15
CA LEU A 115 2.46 -0.99 -20.47
C LEU A 115 3.25 -2.23 -20.06
N MET A 116 2.87 -2.92 -19.00
CA MET A 116 3.47 -4.21 -18.62
C MET A 116 3.17 -5.29 -19.66
N ASP A 117 1.91 -5.37 -20.13
CA ASP A 117 1.51 -6.31 -21.18
C ASP A 117 2.27 -6.06 -22.51
N GLU A 118 2.56 -4.80 -22.80
CA GLU A 118 3.35 -4.37 -23.96
C GLU A 118 4.87 -4.53 -23.75
N GLY A 119 5.35 -4.94 -22.56
CA GLY A 119 6.78 -5.01 -22.23
C GLY A 119 7.47 -3.63 -22.11
N ARG A 120 6.74 -2.56 -21.92
CA ARG A 120 7.19 -1.16 -21.91
C ARG A 120 7.17 -0.50 -20.53
N ALA A 121 6.68 -1.18 -19.51
CA ALA A 121 6.67 -0.62 -18.17
C ALA A 121 8.07 -0.61 -17.55
N ALA A 122 8.55 0.57 -17.19
CA ALA A 122 9.76 0.71 -16.41
C ALA A 122 9.48 0.51 -14.91
N PRO A 123 10.44 -0.02 -14.12
CA PRO A 123 10.28 -0.21 -12.67
C PRO A 123 9.90 1.07 -11.92
N GLU A 124 10.35 2.22 -12.40
CA GLU A 124 10.06 3.54 -11.86
C GLU A 124 8.57 3.89 -11.93
N MET A 125 7.88 3.47 -13.01
CA MET A 125 6.43 3.65 -13.16
C MET A 125 5.68 2.84 -12.11
N ILE A 126 6.13 1.63 -11.81
CA ILE A 126 5.56 0.77 -10.75
C ILE A 126 5.80 1.41 -9.37
N SER A 127 7.00 1.93 -9.13
CA SER A 127 7.33 2.64 -7.90
C SER A 127 6.46 3.88 -7.70
N LEU A 128 6.21 4.63 -8.76
CA LEU A 128 5.39 5.84 -8.73
C LEU A 128 3.94 5.52 -8.36
N ILE A 129 3.31 4.53 -9.00
CA ILE A 129 1.93 4.15 -8.67
C ILE A 129 1.82 3.50 -7.29
N LYS A 130 2.78 2.67 -6.86
CA LYS A 130 2.82 2.11 -5.51
C LYS A 130 2.88 3.22 -4.47
N ARG A 131 3.79 4.16 -4.62
CA ARG A 131 3.93 5.31 -3.72
C ARG A 131 2.64 6.12 -3.65
N ASN A 132 2.12 6.54 -4.80
CA ASN A 132 0.92 7.38 -4.88
C ASN A 132 -0.29 6.68 -4.25
N ASN A 133 -0.61 5.47 -4.71
CA ASN A 133 -1.84 4.79 -4.33
C ASN A 133 -1.84 4.36 -2.86
N CYS A 134 -0.69 3.89 -2.32
CA CYS A 134 -0.59 3.57 -0.90
C CYS A 134 -0.78 4.82 -0.02
N GLY A 135 -0.11 5.93 -0.33
CA GLY A 135 -0.26 7.18 0.41
C GLY A 135 -1.69 7.72 0.36
N LYS A 136 -2.29 7.77 -0.83
CA LYS A 136 -3.67 8.25 -1.02
C LYS A 136 -4.72 7.35 -0.35
N ALA A 137 -4.55 6.03 -0.44
CA ALA A 137 -5.44 5.10 0.26
C ALA A 137 -5.37 5.28 1.78
N LEU A 138 -4.18 5.50 2.33
CA LEU A 138 -4.00 5.78 3.76
C LEU A 138 -4.65 7.10 4.17
N ASP A 139 -4.51 8.15 3.37
CA ASP A 139 -5.17 9.45 3.62
C ASP A 139 -6.69 9.30 3.56
N ILE A 140 -7.22 8.54 2.59
CA ILE A 140 -8.65 8.23 2.48
C ILE A 140 -9.15 7.46 3.71
N ALA A 141 -8.41 6.47 4.19
CA ALA A 141 -8.78 5.72 5.38
C ALA A 141 -8.79 6.60 6.64
N ARG A 142 -7.83 7.52 6.78
CA ARG A 142 -7.79 8.51 7.88
C ARG A 142 -8.99 9.46 7.81
N GLN A 143 -9.33 9.96 6.63
CA GLN A 143 -10.50 10.82 6.44
C GLN A 143 -11.80 10.06 6.74
N SER A 144 -11.95 8.82 6.25
CA SER A 144 -13.12 7.99 6.53
C SER A 144 -13.27 7.74 8.04
N ARG A 145 -12.18 7.41 8.73
CA ARG A 145 -12.17 7.26 10.20
C ARG A 145 -12.65 8.54 10.89
N ASP A 146 -12.17 9.70 10.45
CA ASP A 146 -12.57 11.00 10.98
C ASP A 146 -14.07 11.27 10.73
N MET A 147 -14.59 10.96 9.53
CA MET A 147 -15.97 11.14 9.14
C MET A 147 -16.97 10.30 9.98
N HIS A 148 -16.50 9.19 10.57
CA HIS A 148 -17.27 8.36 11.49
C HIS A 148 -17.25 8.88 12.94
N GLY A 149 -16.46 9.91 13.24
CA GLY A 149 -16.30 10.41 14.61
C GLY A 149 -15.81 9.33 15.57
N GLY A 150 -16.40 9.22 16.75
CA GLY A 150 -16.06 8.18 17.74
C GLY A 150 -16.26 6.75 17.23
N ASN A 151 -17.25 6.52 16.36
CA ASN A 151 -17.50 5.21 15.74
C ASN A 151 -16.35 4.77 14.80
N GLY A 152 -15.56 5.71 14.29
CA GLY A 152 -14.44 5.43 13.41
C GLY A 152 -13.29 4.64 14.05
N ILE A 153 -13.27 4.48 15.37
CA ILE A 153 -12.29 3.63 16.07
C ILE A 153 -12.88 2.29 16.54
N SER A 154 -14.19 2.05 16.31
CA SER A 154 -14.85 0.78 16.62
C SER A 154 -14.56 -0.26 15.55
N GLN A 155 -14.50 -1.54 15.96
CA GLN A 155 -14.36 -2.67 15.03
C GLN A 155 -15.59 -2.83 14.13
N ASP A 156 -16.75 -2.36 14.53
CA ASP A 156 -18.03 -2.54 13.84
C ASP A 156 -18.05 -1.87 12.45
N PHE A 157 -17.29 -0.82 12.27
CA PHE A 157 -17.26 -0.04 11.01
C PHE A 157 -16.11 -0.41 10.09
N HIS A 158 -15.15 -1.23 10.55
CA HIS A 158 -13.99 -1.74 9.81
C HIS A 158 -13.02 -0.69 9.24
N VAL A 159 -13.34 0.59 9.24
CA VAL A 159 -12.49 1.66 8.68
C VAL A 159 -11.14 1.76 9.40
N PHE A 160 -11.14 1.60 10.73
CA PHE A 160 -9.89 1.62 11.50
C PHE A 160 -9.00 0.41 11.19
N ARG A 161 -9.59 -0.76 10.93
CA ARG A 161 -8.85 -1.93 10.48
C ARG A 161 -8.13 -1.66 9.15
N HIS A 162 -8.80 -1.03 8.19
CA HIS A 162 -8.16 -0.63 6.93
C HIS A 162 -7.06 0.41 7.16
N LEU A 163 -7.30 1.38 8.04
CA LEU A 163 -6.31 2.40 8.38
C LEU A 163 -5.01 1.76 8.90
N VAL A 164 -5.09 0.92 9.94
CA VAL A 164 -3.88 0.30 10.50
C VAL A 164 -3.20 -0.66 9.52
N ASN A 165 -3.96 -1.36 8.67
CA ASN A 165 -3.39 -2.22 7.64
C ASN A 165 -2.66 -1.40 6.56
N LEU A 166 -3.20 -0.27 6.16
CA LEU A 166 -2.60 0.62 5.17
C LEU A 166 -1.31 1.28 5.66
N GLU A 167 -1.13 1.48 6.97
CA GLU A 167 0.17 1.91 7.53
C GLU A 167 1.27 0.91 7.19
N THR A 168 1.01 -0.40 7.31
CA THR A 168 1.98 -1.42 6.88
C THR A 168 2.19 -1.40 5.38
N VAL A 169 1.11 -1.34 4.60
CA VAL A 169 1.19 -1.37 3.13
C VAL A 169 1.95 -0.17 2.57
N ASN A 170 1.81 1.00 3.21
CA ASN A 170 2.57 2.20 2.85
C ASN A 170 4.08 2.06 3.19
N THR A 171 4.42 1.14 4.11
CA THR A 171 5.78 0.98 4.63
C THR A 171 6.54 -0.16 3.94
N TYR A 172 5.91 -1.32 3.72
CA TYR A 172 6.60 -2.50 3.21
C TYR A 172 6.86 -2.46 1.69
N GLU A 173 7.69 -3.38 1.22
CA GLU A 173 8.12 -3.51 -0.20
C GLU A 173 8.73 -2.23 -0.79
N GLY A 174 9.42 -1.51 0.02
CA GLY A 174 9.93 -0.17 -0.21
C GLY A 174 9.03 0.86 0.46
N THR A 175 9.62 1.66 1.34
CA THR A 175 8.89 2.73 2.03
C THR A 175 8.42 3.80 1.04
N HIS A 176 7.47 4.61 1.47
CA HIS A 176 7.00 5.77 0.69
C HIS A 176 8.15 6.65 0.20
N ASP A 177 9.18 6.84 1.04
CA ASP A 177 10.35 7.67 0.71
C ASP A 177 11.31 6.96 -0.24
N VAL A 178 11.56 5.65 -0.07
CA VAL A 178 12.36 4.87 -1.02
C VAL A 178 11.73 4.94 -2.41
N HIS A 179 10.41 4.81 -2.50
CA HIS A 179 9.71 4.97 -3.77
C HIS A 179 9.65 6.41 -4.31
N ALA A 180 10.01 7.42 -3.54
CA ALA A 180 10.23 8.78 -4.03
C ALA A 180 11.58 8.89 -4.74
N LEU A 181 12.61 8.22 -4.20
CA LEU A 181 13.98 8.30 -4.75
C LEU A 181 14.13 7.57 -6.08
N ILE A 182 13.41 6.45 -6.30
CA ILE A 182 13.52 5.64 -7.51
C ILE A 182 13.18 6.44 -8.79
N PRO A 183 12.03 7.13 -8.91
CA PRO A 183 11.73 7.97 -10.07
C PRO A 183 12.71 9.14 -10.24
N VAL A 184 13.18 9.72 -9.14
CA VAL A 184 14.12 10.86 -9.16
C VAL A 184 15.49 10.46 -9.73
N SER A 185 15.99 9.27 -9.37
CA SER A 185 17.27 8.77 -9.93
C SER A 185 17.20 8.55 -11.43
N TYR A 186 16.04 8.21 -11.98
CA TYR A 186 15.82 8.03 -13.41
C TYR A 186 15.78 9.37 -14.18
N THR A 187 15.33 10.45 -13.55
CA THR A 187 15.20 11.77 -14.19
C THR A 187 16.47 12.62 -14.18
N HIS A 188 17.64 12.03 -13.93
CA HIS A 188 18.97 12.70 -13.90
C HIS A 188 19.18 13.76 -12.79
N LEU A 189 18.37 13.77 -11.78
CA LEU A 189 18.73 14.49 -10.56
C LEU A 189 19.78 13.64 -9.81
N THR A 190 21.03 13.71 -10.26
CA THR A 190 22.13 13.27 -9.41
C THR A 190 22.12 14.18 -8.19
N LEU A 191 21.58 13.67 -7.09
CA LEU A 191 21.80 14.32 -5.78
C LEU A 191 23.32 14.37 -5.59
N PRO A 192 23.91 15.52 -5.24
CA PRO A 192 25.33 15.59 -4.94
C PRO A 192 25.61 14.56 -3.84
N THR A 193 26.31 13.48 -4.19
CA THR A 193 26.92 12.62 -3.19
C THR A 193 27.90 13.50 -2.43
N SER A 194 27.56 13.84 -1.19
CA SER A 194 28.51 14.45 -0.29
C SER A 194 29.64 13.43 -0.13
N SER A 195 30.70 13.62 -0.87
CA SER A 195 31.98 12.97 -0.59
C SER A 195 32.44 13.37 0.80
N ARG A 196 32.37 12.49 1.73
CA ARG A 196 33.16 12.47 2.94
C ARG A 196 34.02 11.23 2.95
#